data_94aa17fd5e1f8028d0555d55d542bcac
#
_entry.id   94aa17fd5e1f8028d0555d55d542bcac
#
_cell.length_a   1.000
_cell.length_b   1.000
_cell.length_c   1.000
_cell.angle_alpha   90.00
_cell.angle_beta   90.00
_cell.angle_gamma   90.00
#
_symmetry.space_group_name_H-M   'P 1'
#
loop_
_entity.id
_entity.type
_entity.pdbx_description
1 polymer ?
#
loop_
_entity_poly.entity_id
_entity_poly.type
_entity_poly.pdbx_seq_one_letter_code
_entity_poly.pdbx_strand_id
1 'polypeptide(L)'
;MQSLVADLRDRAVGREIDRADIAEFSVLKTYDPPLLALHGAVVTGMDRHGKFLDFVLDGGGGDRRELHLITHLARGGWLRWRDEMPDKPARPGKGPLAFRLTFTDGSGFDLTEAGTRKRLAVYLVTDPAAVPGIASLGPDPLSPDFTPEVLAGLLAGRRTQIKGVLRDQKIIAGIGNAYSDEVLHAARMSPFRLASSLNEQDVAALHEVIVSTLRSAIERSEGLAAAELKAEKKAGLAVHGRAGEKCPVCGDVVREVSFADSALQYCPTCQTGGKPLADRRLSRLLK
;
A
#
# COMPACT_ATOMS: atom_id res chain seq x y z
N MET A 1 5.14 0.50 -2.55
CA MET A 1 5.49 1.33 -1.36
C MET A 1 7.00 1.30 -1.12
N GLN A 2 7.65 0.14 -1.09
CA GLN A 2 9.11 0.08 -0.88
C GLN A 2 9.88 0.94 -1.88
N SER A 3 9.60 0.80 -3.17
CA SER A 3 10.23 1.60 -4.22
C SER A 3 9.92 3.10 -4.13
N LEU A 4 8.70 3.44 -3.65
CA LEU A 4 8.35 4.84 -3.40
C LEU A 4 9.14 5.42 -2.21
N VAL A 5 9.38 4.63 -1.17
CA VAL A 5 10.25 5.03 -0.05
C VAL A 5 11.68 5.25 -0.52
N ALA A 6 12.21 4.37 -1.40
CA ALA A 6 13.55 4.54 -1.95
C ALA A 6 13.68 5.85 -2.75
N ASP A 7 12.77 6.10 -3.71
CA ASP A 7 12.75 7.36 -4.49
C ASP A 7 12.62 8.60 -3.59
N LEU A 8 11.76 8.53 -2.55
CA LEU A 8 11.59 9.64 -1.62
C LEU A 8 12.79 9.84 -0.69
N ARG A 9 13.48 8.75 -0.31
CA ARG A 9 14.72 8.85 0.48
C ARG A 9 15.78 9.62 -0.28
N ASP A 10 15.99 9.29 -1.54
CA ASP A 10 16.99 9.95 -2.40
C ASP A 10 16.65 11.43 -2.64
N ARG A 11 15.35 11.76 -2.66
CA ARG A 11 14.89 13.13 -2.93
C ARG A 11 14.74 14.00 -1.70
N ALA A 12 14.28 13.45 -0.58
CA ALA A 12 13.84 14.25 0.56
C ALA A 12 14.85 14.32 1.70
N VAL A 13 15.68 13.29 1.91
CA VAL A 13 16.63 13.27 3.03
C VAL A 13 17.65 14.40 2.90
N GLY A 14 17.88 15.11 4.01
CA GLY A 14 18.73 16.29 4.11
C GLY A 14 18.03 17.60 3.79
N ARG A 15 16.76 17.58 3.34
CA ARG A 15 16.01 18.81 3.03
C ARG A 15 15.28 19.34 4.25
N GLU A 16 15.28 20.65 4.38
CA GLU A 16 14.55 21.37 5.41
C GLU A 16 13.15 21.75 4.90
N ILE A 17 12.13 21.58 5.74
CA ILE A 17 10.73 21.87 5.41
C ILE A 17 10.47 23.36 5.61
N ASP A 18 10.04 24.04 4.56
CA ASP A 18 9.55 25.41 4.60
C ASP A 18 8.10 25.47 5.05
N ARG A 19 7.23 24.68 4.40
CA ARG A 19 5.78 24.79 4.62
C ARG A 19 5.04 23.49 4.40
N ALA A 20 3.99 23.30 5.20
CA ALA A 20 3.01 22.23 5.01
C ALA A 20 1.60 22.82 4.93
N ASP A 21 0.90 22.57 3.81
CA ASP A 21 -0.43 23.11 3.55
C ASP A 21 -1.47 21.98 3.55
N ILE A 22 -2.62 22.20 4.20
CA ILE A 22 -3.78 21.30 4.18
C ILE A 22 -4.79 21.84 3.17
N ALA A 23 -5.03 21.09 2.08
CA ALA A 23 -6.07 21.40 1.11
C ALA A 23 -7.39 20.65 1.38
N GLU A 24 -7.34 19.56 2.14
CA GLU A 24 -8.51 18.79 2.60
C GLU A 24 -8.37 18.53 4.12
N PHE A 25 -9.20 19.15 4.94
CA PHE A 25 -9.06 19.08 6.39
C PHE A 25 -9.17 17.67 6.96
N SER A 26 -9.98 16.82 6.35
CA SER A 26 -10.19 15.45 6.81
C SER A 26 -8.94 14.56 6.70
N VAL A 27 -7.91 15.01 5.97
CA VAL A 27 -6.68 14.24 5.77
C VAL A 27 -5.79 14.23 7.01
N LEU A 28 -5.73 15.33 7.77
CA LEU A 28 -4.94 15.42 9.00
C LEU A 28 -5.66 14.68 10.14
N LYS A 29 -4.94 13.75 10.78
CA LYS A 29 -5.50 12.86 11.81
C LYS A 29 -5.00 13.15 13.22
N THR A 30 -3.96 13.97 13.34
CA THR A 30 -3.35 14.37 14.62
C THR A 30 -3.25 15.88 14.69
N TYR A 31 -3.27 16.42 15.89
CA TYR A 31 -3.20 17.86 16.16
C TYR A 31 -2.09 18.23 17.14
N ASP A 32 -1.52 17.24 17.78
CA ASP A 32 -0.36 17.35 18.67
C ASP A 32 0.63 16.24 18.28
N PRO A 33 1.85 16.61 17.84
CA PRO A 33 2.37 17.96 17.58
C PRO A 33 1.57 18.73 16.52
N PRO A 34 1.51 20.08 16.61
CA PRO A 34 0.83 20.89 15.61
C PRO A 34 1.59 20.86 14.28
N LEU A 35 0.89 20.98 13.16
CA LEU A 35 1.50 20.92 11.81
C LEU A 35 2.61 21.99 11.61
N LEU A 36 2.53 23.11 12.34
CA LEU A 36 3.54 24.16 12.33
C LEU A 36 4.92 23.66 12.82
N ALA A 37 4.96 22.59 13.61
CA ALA A 37 6.23 21.98 14.05
C ALA A 37 7.06 21.38 12.90
N LEU A 38 6.46 21.24 11.70
CA LEU A 38 7.19 20.85 10.50
C LEU A 38 8.07 21.98 9.93
N HIS A 39 7.76 23.25 10.22
CA HIS A 39 8.56 24.37 9.71
C HIS A 39 9.96 24.35 10.32
N GLY A 40 10.98 24.34 9.45
CA GLY A 40 12.39 24.23 9.85
C GLY A 40 12.84 22.83 10.27
N ALA A 41 11.96 21.82 10.22
CA ALA A 41 12.35 20.44 10.45
C ALA A 41 13.11 19.87 9.25
N VAL A 42 14.13 19.06 9.50
CA VAL A 42 14.94 18.43 8.46
C VAL A 42 14.57 16.96 8.32
N VAL A 43 14.38 16.49 7.09
CA VAL A 43 14.17 15.05 6.84
C VAL A 43 15.48 14.30 7.07
N THR A 44 15.52 13.43 8.06
CA THR A 44 16.69 12.61 8.40
C THR A 44 16.61 11.19 7.87
N GLY A 45 15.39 10.72 7.56
CA GLY A 45 15.18 9.37 7.06
C GLY A 45 13.82 9.17 6.41
N MET A 46 13.68 8.02 5.76
CA MET A 46 12.43 7.55 5.18
C MET A 46 12.24 6.07 5.53
N ASP A 47 11.11 5.76 6.16
CA ASP A 47 10.75 4.40 6.53
C ASP A 47 9.38 3.98 5.99
N ARG A 48 9.07 2.70 6.14
CA ARG A 48 7.81 2.10 5.73
C ARG A 48 7.23 1.21 6.83
N HIS A 49 6.00 1.46 7.20
CA HIS A 49 5.22 0.58 8.07
C HIS A 49 4.04 0.02 7.26
N GLY A 50 4.18 -1.20 6.74
CA GLY A 50 3.18 -1.78 5.84
C GLY A 50 2.90 -0.93 4.61
N LYS A 51 1.78 -0.19 4.60
CA LYS A 51 1.38 0.75 3.52
C LYS A 51 1.51 2.21 3.91
N PHE A 52 2.05 2.51 5.08
CA PHE A 52 2.36 3.86 5.50
C PHE A 52 3.77 4.25 5.05
N LEU A 53 3.91 5.50 4.61
CA LEU A 53 5.19 6.17 4.40
C LEU A 53 5.48 6.99 5.65
N ASP A 54 6.70 6.94 6.13
CA ASP A 54 7.16 7.65 7.31
C ASP A 54 8.38 8.50 6.96
N PHE A 55 8.21 9.81 7.01
CA PHE A 55 9.30 10.79 6.93
C PHE A 55 9.80 11.01 8.35
N VAL A 56 10.99 10.53 8.65
CA VAL A 56 11.67 10.76 9.94
C VAL A 56 12.30 12.14 9.90
N LEU A 57 12.01 12.96 10.90
CA LEU A 57 12.37 14.37 10.92
C LEU A 57 13.14 14.70 12.21
N ASP A 58 14.18 15.52 12.08
CA ASP A 58 14.74 16.27 13.22
C ASP A 58 13.92 17.57 13.37
N GLY A 59 13.23 17.72 14.50
CA GLY A 59 12.31 18.82 14.73
C GLY A 59 13.00 20.19 14.68
N GLY A 60 12.39 21.13 13.99
CA GLY A 60 12.87 22.51 13.89
C GLY A 60 12.64 23.33 15.17
N GLY A 61 13.20 24.54 15.22
CA GLY A 61 12.83 25.56 16.22
C GLY A 61 13.33 25.35 17.66
N GLY A 62 14.41 24.59 17.87
CA GLY A 62 15.07 24.46 19.19
C GLY A 62 14.57 23.29 20.05
N ASP A 63 13.47 22.65 19.71
CA ASP A 63 13.01 21.40 20.29
C ASP A 63 13.39 20.25 19.33
N ARG A 64 14.59 19.69 19.49
CA ARG A 64 15.16 18.63 18.66
C ARG A 64 14.52 17.27 18.91
N ARG A 65 13.22 17.23 19.14
CA ARG A 65 12.50 15.95 19.20
C ARG A 65 12.38 15.35 17.82
N GLU A 66 12.64 14.06 17.70
CA GLU A 66 12.31 13.31 16.51
C GLU A 66 10.80 13.37 16.26
N LEU A 67 10.43 13.73 15.04
CA LEU A 67 9.06 13.78 14.57
C LEU A 67 8.90 12.83 13.38
N HIS A 68 7.71 12.33 13.22
CA HIS A 68 7.34 11.44 12.12
C HIS A 68 6.14 12.04 11.37
N LEU A 69 6.36 12.42 10.11
CA LEU A 69 5.27 12.74 9.20
C LEU A 69 4.85 11.47 8.46
N ILE A 70 3.80 10.85 8.95
CA ILE A 70 3.33 9.55 8.44
C ILE A 70 2.16 9.76 7.50
N THR A 71 2.21 9.12 6.32
CA THR A 71 1.16 9.25 5.31
C THR A 71 0.66 7.89 4.86
N HIS A 72 -0.66 7.77 4.64
CA HIS A 72 -1.31 6.60 4.08
C HIS A 72 -2.11 6.99 2.84
N LEU A 73 -1.70 6.50 1.68
CA LEU A 73 -2.26 6.90 0.38
C LEU A 73 -3.64 6.31 0.08
N ALA A 74 -4.15 5.40 0.90
CA ALA A 74 -5.41 4.69 0.68
C ALA A 74 -5.50 4.03 -0.71
N ARG A 75 -6.69 4.03 -1.36
CA ARG A 75 -6.89 3.43 -2.69
C ARG A 75 -6.68 4.42 -3.83
N GLY A 76 -7.16 5.64 -3.66
CA GLY A 76 -7.18 6.68 -4.69
C GLY A 76 -6.07 7.71 -4.55
N GLY A 77 -5.31 7.63 -3.46
CA GLY A 77 -4.25 8.56 -3.16
C GLY A 77 -2.97 8.29 -3.94
N TRP A 78 -2.26 9.36 -4.17
CA TRP A 78 -0.94 9.31 -4.79
C TRP A 78 -0.06 10.45 -4.30
N LEU A 79 1.25 10.22 -4.27
CA LEU A 79 2.27 11.22 -4.03
C LEU A 79 2.83 11.67 -5.39
N ARG A 80 2.90 12.98 -5.60
CA ARG A 80 3.51 13.60 -6.77
C ARG A 80 4.64 14.52 -6.31
N TRP A 81 5.86 14.13 -6.60
CA TRP A 81 7.02 15.00 -6.43
C TRP A 81 7.03 16.14 -7.45
N ARG A 82 7.55 17.29 -7.04
CA ARG A 82 7.81 18.46 -7.88
C ARG A 82 9.16 19.06 -7.53
N ASP A 83 9.95 19.34 -8.53
CA ASP A 83 11.24 20.03 -8.36
C ASP A 83 11.04 21.53 -8.12
N GLU A 84 9.88 22.07 -8.55
CA GLU A 84 9.46 23.45 -8.31
C GLU A 84 7.99 23.45 -7.85
N MET A 85 7.79 23.88 -6.61
CA MET A 85 6.47 23.98 -5.99
C MET A 85 5.86 25.36 -6.28
N PRO A 86 4.53 25.48 -6.36
CA PRO A 86 3.87 26.75 -6.48
C PRO A 86 4.15 27.66 -5.27
N ASP A 87 4.50 28.93 -5.51
CA ASP A 87 4.77 29.94 -4.46
C ASP A 87 3.57 30.15 -3.54
N LYS A 88 2.35 30.07 -4.11
CA LYS A 88 1.12 30.27 -3.35
C LYS A 88 0.78 29.05 -2.51
N PRO A 89 0.44 29.24 -1.21
CA PRO A 89 -0.06 28.17 -0.37
C PRO A 89 -1.26 27.45 -0.99
N ALA A 90 -1.32 26.14 -0.77
CA ALA A 90 -2.50 25.38 -1.17
C ALA A 90 -3.70 25.82 -0.32
N ARG A 91 -4.83 26.01 -0.98
CA ARG A 91 -6.08 26.39 -0.30
C ARG A 91 -7.07 25.23 -0.31
N PRO A 92 -7.88 25.08 0.73
CA PRO A 92 -8.98 24.13 0.73
C PRO A 92 -9.88 24.33 -0.49
N GLY A 93 -10.23 23.21 -1.15
CA GLY A 93 -11.03 23.27 -2.38
C GLY A 93 -11.56 21.91 -2.81
N LYS A 94 -12.37 21.91 -3.89
CA LYS A 94 -12.99 20.69 -4.44
C LYS A 94 -12.05 19.82 -5.29
N GLY A 95 -10.76 20.17 -5.38
CA GLY A 95 -9.77 19.45 -6.19
C GLY A 95 -9.29 18.12 -5.57
N PRO A 96 -8.43 17.40 -6.29
CA PRO A 96 -7.83 16.17 -5.79
C PRO A 96 -6.70 16.40 -4.78
N LEU A 97 -6.17 17.63 -4.66
CA LEU A 97 -5.11 17.98 -3.73
C LEU A 97 -5.63 17.82 -2.30
N ALA A 98 -4.90 17.09 -1.48
CA ALA A 98 -5.24 16.86 -0.08
C ALA A 98 -4.24 17.51 0.89
N PHE A 99 -2.95 17.40 0.58
CA PHE A 99 -1.85 17.91 1.38
C PHE A 99 -0.69 18.30 0.46
N ARG A 100 0.04 19.34 0.83
CA ARG A 100 1.25 19.80 0.15
C ARG A 100 2.37 20.02 1.16
N LEU A 101 3.58 19.57 0.83
CA LEU A 101 4.77 19.87 1.58
C LEU A 101 5.78 20.54 0.65
N THR A 102 6.35 21.66 1.09
CA THR A 102 7.36 22.44 0.35
C THR A 102 8.63 22.49 1.17
N PHE A 103 9.76 22.25 0.53
CA PHE A 103 11.09 22.38 1.12
C PHE A 103 11.67 23.78 0.86
N THR A 104 12.68 24.19 1.64
CA THR A 104 13.32 25.50 1.54
C THR A 104 14.03 25.72 0.19
N ASP A 105 14.39 24.67 -0.53
CA ASP A 105 14.98 24.75 -1.87
C ASP A 105 13.92 24.90 -3.00
N GLY A 106 12.65 25.06 -2.64
CA GLY A 106 11.54 25.21 -3.57
C GLY A 106 10.97 23.91 -4.12
N SER A 107 11.58 22.76 -3.86
CA SER A 107 11.02 21.45 -4.21
C SER A 107 9.97 20.99 -3.22
N GLY A 108 9.32 19.84 -3.48
CA GLY A 108 8.34 19.29 -2.55
C GLY A 108 7.46 18.21 -3.15
N PHE A 109 6.34 17.94 -2.49
CA PHE A 109 5.36 16.99 -3.01
C PHE A 109 3.91 17.36 -2.70
N ASP A 110 3.04 16.91 -3.58
CA ASP A 110 1.59 16.94 -3.42
C ASP A 110 1.08 15.55 -3.10
N LEU A 111 0.26 15.42 -2.03
CA LEU A 111 -0.59 14.25 -1.84
C LEU A 111 -1.96 14.56 -2.45
N THR A 112 -2.36 13.73 -3.38
CA THR A 112 -3.64 13.88 -4.08
C THR A 112 -4.49 12.63 -3.91
N GLU A 113 -5.81 12.78 -3.83
CA GLU A 113 -6.74 11.66 -3.78
C GLU A 113 -7.88 11.86 -4.76
N ALA A 114 -7.98 10.96 -5.74
CA ALA A 114 -9.08 10.91 -6.68
C ALA A 114 -10.31 10.22 -6.06
N GLY A 115 -11.50 10.57 -6.55
CA GLY A 115 -12.76 9.98 -6.11
C GLY A 115 -13.45 10.76 -4.99
N THR A 116 -14.68 10.34 -4.68
CA THR A 116 -15.57 11.01 -3.73
C THR A 116 -15.36 10.59 -2.27
N ARG A 117 -14.87 9.38 -2.03
CA ARG A 117 -14.57 8.89 -0.68
C ARG A 117 -13.11 9.16 -0.34
N LYS A 118 -12.87 10.22 0.43
CA LYS A 118 -11.54 10.60 0.88
C LYS A 118 -11.11 9.73 2.08
N ARG A 119 -9.97 9.03 1.95
CA ARG A 119 -9.40 8.14 2.97
C ARG A 119 -7.88 8.30 3.14
N LEU A 120 -7.27 9.17 2.36
CA LEU A 120 -5.88 9.56 2.55
C LEU A 120 -5.73 10.09 3.97
N ALA A 121 -4.63 9.73 4.62
CA ALA A 121 -4.38 10.13 6.00
C ALA A 121 -2.95 10.64 6.16
N VAL A 122 -2.81 11.72 6.91
CA VAL A 122 -1.56 12.33 7.33
C VAL A 122 -1.57 12.43 8.85
N TYR A 123 -0.49 11.99 9.46
CA TYR A 123 -0.26 12.05 10.89
C TYR A 123 1.06 12.77 11.13
N LEU A 124 1.11 13.63 12.13
CA LEU A 124 2.35 14.13 12.71
C LEU A 124 2.41 13.62 14.14
N VAL A 125 3.41 12.82 14.46
CA VAL A 125 3.57 12.14 15.76
C VAL A 125 5.03 12.12 16.18
N THR A 126 5.29 11.84 17.46
CA THR A 126 6.64 11.60 17.99
C THR A 126 7.00 10.11 18.05
N ASP A 127 6.02 9.22 17.85
CA ASP A 127 6.21 7.77 17.84
C ASP A 127 5.27 7.18 16.78
N PRO A 128 5.77 6.47 15.77
CA PRO A 128 4.95 5.77 14.78
C PRO A 128 3.89 4.84 15.40
N ALA A 129 4.17 4.25 16.56
CA ALA A 129 3.23 3.39 17.27
C ALA A 129 1.97 4.13 17.76
N ALA A 130 2.01 5.46 17.85
CA ALA A 130 0.82 6.27 18.16
C ALA A 130 -0.20 6.27 17.01
N VAL A 131 0.19 5.88 15.79
CA VAL A 131 -0.74 5.74 14.66
C VAL A 131 -1.48 4.40 14.78
N PRO A 132 -2.82 4.40 14.99
CA PRO A 132 -3.56 3.16 15.26
C PRO A 132 -3.42 2.10 14.17
N GLY A 133 -3.28 2.54 12.92
CA GLY A 133 -3.07 1.64 11.78
C GLY A 133 -1.70 0.97 11.79
N ILE A 134 -0.67 1.61 12.34
CA ILE A 134 0.69 1.05 12.50
C ILE A 134 0.76 0.15 13.72
N ALA A 135 0.26 0.60 14.86
CA ALA A 135 0.24 -0.18 16.11
C ALA A 135 -0.39 -1.56 15.99
N SER A 136 -1.30 -1.72 15.03
CA SER A 136 -2.03 -2.97 14.81
C SER A 136 -1.52 -3.81 13.63
N LEU A 137 -0.40 -3.46 13.01
CA LEU A 137 0.15 -4.22 11.88
C LEU A 137 0.62 -5.61 12.30
N GLY A 138 0.30 -6.59 11.46
CA GLY A 138 0.95 -7.89 11.51
C GLY A 138 2.38 -7.84 10.96
N PRO A 139 3.10 -8.97 10.95
CA PRO A 139 4.47 -9.03 10.44
C PRO A 139 4.55 -8.60 8.98
N ASP A 140 5.68 -7.98 8.63
CA ASP A 140 5.99 -7.61 7.26
C ASP A 140 6.53 -8.83 6.50
N PRO A 141 5.93 -9.22 5.36
CA PRO A 141 6.37 -10.38 4.61
C PRO A 141 7.76 -10.23 3.96
N LEU A 142 8.36 -9.05 4.01
CA LEU A 142 9.73 -8.81 3.55
C LEU A 142 10.76 -8.83 4.69
N SER A 143 10.30 -8.91 5.95
CA SER A 143 11.18 -9.10 7.09
C SER A 143 11.81 -10.51 7.07
N PRO A 144 13.08 -10.65 7.47
CA PRO A 144 13.70 -11.97 7.67
C PRO A 144 12.97 -12.81 8.74
N ASP A 145 12.24 -12.18 9.67
CA ASP A 145 11.48 -12.85 10.71
C ASP A 145 10.16 -13.45 10.20
N PHE A 146 9.73 -13.10 8.97
CA PHE A 146 8.55 -13.70 8.36
C PHE A 146 8.90 -15.07 7.78
N THR A 147 8.86 -16.10 8.62
CA THR A 147 9.17 -17.50 8.24
C THR A 147 7.92 -18.29 7.88
N PRO A 148 8.05 -19.49 7.26
CA PRO A 148 6.91 -20.39 7.04
C PRO A 148 6.15 -20.73 8.33
N GLU A 149 6.86 -20.88 9.46
CA GLU A 149 6.27 -21.19 10.78
C GLU A 149 5.45 -20.01 11.28
N VAL A 150 5.93 -18.77 11.10
CA VAL A 150 5.16 -17.57 11.42
C VAL A 150 3.90 -17.51 10.56
N LEU A 151 3.99 -17.77 9.26
CA LEU A 151 2.83 -17.82 8.39
C LEU A 151 1.85 -18.93 8.83
N ALA A 152 2.33 -20.13 9.16
CA ALA A 152 1.52 -21.22 9.66
C ALA A 152 0.72 -20.82 10.91
N GLY A 153 1.38 -20.17 11.88
CA GLY A 153 0.72 -19.65 13.09
C GLY A 153 -0.36 -18.60 12.78
N LEU A 154 -0.09 -17.72 11.81
CA LEU A 154 -1.06 -16.71 11.36
C LEU A 154 -2.30 -17.33 10.66
N LEU A 155 -2.15 -18.48 10.01
CA LEU A 155 -3.24 -19.17 9.31
C LEU A 155 -4.01 -20.16 10.21
N ALA A 156 -3.41 -20.61 11.29
CA ALA A 156 -3.94 -21.65 12.16
C ALA A 156 -5.37 -21.30 12.67
N GLY A 157 -6.27 -22.25 12.53
CA GLY A 157 -7.66 -22.13 13.01
C GLY A 157 -8.53 -21.11 12.27
N ARG A 158 -8.01 -20.35 11.30
CA ARG A 158 -8.77 -19.31 10.60
C ARG A 158 -9.69 -19.91 9.52
N ARG A 159 -10.98 -19.91 9.77
CA ARG A 159 -12.02 -20.34 8.82
C ARG A 159 -12.41 -19.23 7.82
N THR A 160 -11.48 -18.34 7.50
CA THR A 160 -11.67 -17.29 6.50
C THR A 160 -10.96 -17.66 5.20
N GLN A 161 -11.41 -17.10 4.08
CA GLN A 161 -10.78 -17.30 2.78
C GLN A 161 -9.35 -16.73 2.79
N ILE A 162 -8.41 -17.45 2.20
CA ILE A 162 -6.98 -17.09 2.19
C ILE A 162 -6.74 -15.69 1.63
N LYS A 163 -7.48 -15.26 0.60
CA LYS A 163 -7.38 -13.89 0.11
C LYS A 163 -7.72 -12.84 1.16
N GLY A 164 -8.70 -13.11 2.00
CA GLY A 164 -9.08 -12.25 3.12
C GLY A 164 -7.93 -12.08 4.11
N VAL A 165 -7.29 -13.19 4.47
CA VAL A 165 -6.12 -13.21 5.37
C VAL A 165 -4.95 -12.41 4.78
N LEU A 166 -4.60 -12.64 3.51
CA LEU A 166 -3.51 -11.92 2.84
C LEU A 166 -3.73 -10.40 2.78
N ARG A 167 -4.98 -9.93 2.76
CA ARG A 167 -5.31 -8.50 2.69
C ARG A 167 -5.44 -7.82 4.05
N ASP A 168 -5.60 -8.57 5.11
CA ASP A 168 -5.77 -8.01 6.45
C ASP A 168 -4.43 -7.53 6.99
N GLN A 169 -4.28 -6.22 7.12
CA GLN A 169 -3.04 -5.61 7.57
C GLN A 169 -2.67 -5.97 9.00
N LYS A 170 -3.64 -6.41 9.82
CA LYS A 170 -3.39 -6.90 11.18
C LYS A 170 -2.82 -8.32 11.22
N ILE A 171 -2.96 -9.05 10.11
CA ILE A 171 -2.44 -10.41 9.97
C ILE A 171 -1.12 -10.40 9.21
N ILE A 172 -1.08 -9.73 8.03
CA ILE A 172 0.12 -9.60 7.21
C ILE A 172 0.17 -8.16 6.69
N ALA A 173 1.21 -7.43 7.06
CA ALA A 173 1.36 -6.04 6.64
C ALA A 173 1.71 -5.92 5.14
N GLY A 174 1.33 -4.82 4.52
CA GLY A 174 1.79 -4.41 3.19
C GLY A 174 1.02 -5.02 2.01
N ILE A 175 0.51 -6.24 2.08
CA ILE A 175 -0.21 -6.89 0.97
C ILE A 175 -1.59 -6.23 0.79
N GLY A 176 -1.90 -5.83 -0.44
CA GLY A 176 -3.19 -5.24 -0.81
C GLY A 176 -3.98 -6.11 -1.78
N ASN A 177 -5.07 -5.55 -2.33
CA ASN A 177 -5.93 -6.29 -3.24
C ASN A 177 -5.17 -6.81 -4.48
N ALA A 178 -4.33 -5.96 -5.09
CA ALA A 178 -3.59 -6.37 -6.28
C ALA A 178 -2.64 -7.53 -5.98
N TYR A 179 -1.72 -7.35 -5.03
CA TYR A 179 -0.73 -8.40 -4.75
C TYR A 179 -1.33 -9.65 -4.10
N SER A 180 -2.50 -9.58 -3.44
CA SER A 180 -3.18 -10.80 -3.02
C SER A 180 -3.72 -11.64 -4.20
N ASP A 181 -4.13 -10.99 -5.31
CA ASP A 181 -4.49 -11.71 -6.55
C ASP A 181 -3.26 -12.34 -7.20
N GLU A 182 -2.16 -11.58 -7.32
CA GLU A 182 -0.91 -12.04 -7.93
C GLU A 182 -0.28 -13.21 -7.17
N VAL A 183 -0.17 -13.10 -5.85
CA VAL A 183 0.34 -14.18 -4.98
C VAL A 183 -0.49 -15.45 -5.14
N LEU A 184 -1.81 -15.35 -5.10
CA LEU A 184 -2.68 -16.52 -5.23
C LEU A 184 -2.67 -17.11 -6.64
N HIS A 185 -2.48 -16.29 -7.66
CA HIS A 185 -2.28 -16.75 -9.03
C HIS A 185 -0.95 -17.49 -9.18
N ALA A 186 0.14 -16.94 -8.69
CA ALA A 186 1.47 -17.55 -8.72
C ALA A 186 1.51 -18.86 -7.90
N ALA A 187 0.84 -18.89 -6.74
CA ALA A 187 0.68 -20.09 -5.91
C ALA A 187 -0.31 -21.11 -6.49
N ARG A 188 -0.95 -20.82 -7.63
CA ARG A 188 -2.03 -21.66 -8.21
C ARG A 188 -3.11 -22.02 -7.20
N MET A 189 -3.41 -21.12 -6.28
CA MET A 189 -4.32 -21.32 -5.17
C MET A 189 -5.63 -20.56 -5.37
N SER A 190 -6.76 -21.23 -5.13
CA SER A 190 -8.08 -20.59 -5.17
C SER A 190 -8.15 -19.48 -4.13
N PRO A 191 -8.59 -18.25 -4.49
CA PRO A 191 -8.78 -17.18 -3.53
C PRO A 191 -9.86 -17.47 -2.47
N PHE A 192 -10.74 -18.47 -2.72
CA PHE A 192 -11.78 -18.91 -1.81
C PHE A 192 -11.37 -20.09 -0.91
N ARG A 193 -10.17 -20.64 -1.09
CA ARG A 193 -9.66 -21.68 -0.21
C ARG A 193 -9.60 -21.16 1.23
N LEU A 194 -10.04 -21.98 2.19
CA LEU A 194 -9.99 -21.60 3.60
C LEU A 194 -8.53 -21.64 4.10
N ALA A 195 -8.12 -20.62 4.86
CA ALA A 195 -6.78 -20.57 5.42
C ALA A 195 -6.48 -21.79 6.31
N SER A 196 -7.46 -22.24 7.11
CA SER A 196 -7.34 -23.42 7.97
C SER A 196 -7.27 -24.75 7.23
N SER A 197 -7.45 -24.79 5.90
CA SER A 197 -7.36 -26.02 5.09
C SER A 197 -6.00 -26.21 4.43
N LEU A 198 -5.06 -25.31 4.66
CA LEU A 198 -3.71 -25.43 4.13
C LEU A 198 -2.91 -26.39 5.02
N ASN A 199 -2.25 -27.37 4.39
CA ASN A 199 -1.28 -28.22 5.06
C ASN A 199 0.10 -27.53 5.09
N GLU A 200 1.10 -28.13 5.73
CA GLU A 200 2.45 -27.59 5.88
C GLU A 200 3.13 -27.29 4.52
N GLN A 201 2.94 -28.17 3.53
CA GLN A 201 3.51 -27.98 2.19
C GLN A 201 2.84 -26.79 1.48
N ASP A 202 1.52 -26.66 1.59
CA ASP A 202 0.79 -25.50 1.05
C ASP A 202 1.28 -24.20 1.69
N VAL A 203 1.53 -24.18 2.99
CA VAL A 203 1.99 -23.00 3.74
C VAL A 203 3.41 -22.63 3.32
N ALA A 204 4.32 -23.60 3.22
CA ALA A 204 5.69 -23.37 2.78
C ALA A 204 5.73 -22.82 1.34
N ALA A 205 4.97 -23.42 0.42
CA ALA A 205 4.86 -22.94 -0.96
C ALA A 205 4.24 -21.54 -1.03
N LEU A 206 3.19 -21.27 -0.23
CA LEU A 206 2.57 -19.95 -0.19
C LEU A 206 3.53 -18.89 0.35
N HIS A 207 4.29 -19.21 1.40
CA HIS A 207 5.31 -18.31 1.95
C HIS A 207 6.35 -17.92 0.88
N GLU A 208 6.93 -18.91 0.19
CA GLU A 208 7.91 -18.67 -0.88
C GLU A 208 7.33 -17.77 -1.97
N VAL A 209 6.10 -18.05 -2.40
CA VAL A 209 5.42 -17.25 -3.44
C VAL A 209 5.11 -15.82 -2.95
N ILE A 210 4.72 -15.63 -1.70
CA ILE A 210 4.52 -14.28 -1.13
C ILE A 210 5.82 -13.48 -1.24
N VAL A 211 6.92 -14.03 -0.72
CA VAL A 211 8.21 -13.34 -0.68
C VAL A 211 8.75 -13.06 -2.08
N SER A 212 8.76 -14.08 -2.96
CA SER A 212 9.27 -13.94 -4.32
C SER A 212 8.43 -12.95 -5.17
N THR A 213 7.10 -13.01 -5.08
CA THR A 213 6.22 -12.07 -5.80
C THR A 213 6.47 -10.62 -5.38
N LEU A 214 6.63 -10.37 -4.08
CA LEU A 214 6.88 -9.02 -3.58
C LEU A 214 8.28 -8.52 -3.92
N ARG A 215 9.31 -9.38 -3.81
CA ARG A 215 10.69 -9.03 -4.20
C ARG A 215 10.79 -8.71 -5.68
N SER A 216 10.25 -9.56 -6.55
CA SER A 216 10.25 -9.31 -7.99
C SER A 216 9.52 -8.01 -8.37
N ALA A 217 8.46 -7.64 -7.63
CA ALA A 217 7.78 -6.37 -7.84
C ALA A 217 8.64 -5.17 -7.41
N ILE A 218 9.45 -5.30 -6.37
CA ILE A 218 10.40 -4.27 -5.94
C ILE A 218 11.51 -4.14 -6.97
N GLU A 219 12.14 -5.24 -7.38
CA GLU A 219 13.21 -5.27 -8.38
C GLU A 219 12.80 -4.60 -9.69
N ARG A 220 11.61 -4.90 -10.22
CA ARG A 220 11.10 -4.24 -11.43
C ARG A 220 10.87 -2.74 -11.29
N SER A 221 10.66 -2.26 -10.08
CA SER A 221 10.41 -0.84 -9.79
C SER A 221 11.60 -0.14 -9.13
N GLU A 222 12.75 -0.79 -9.07
CA GLU A 222 13.98 -0.20 -8.57
C GLU A 222 14.47 0.92 -9.51
N GLY A 223 14.86 2.04 -8.94
CA GLY A 223 15.31 3.23 -9.68
C GLY A 223 14.23 4.02 -10.42
N LEU A 224 12.96 3.58 -10.38
CA LEU A 224 11.87 4.31 -11.00
C LEU A 224 11.39 5.47 -10.12
N ALA A 225 11.16 6.62 -10.74
CA ALA A 225 10.55 7.76 -10.09
C ALA A 225 9.08 7.48 -9.70
N ALA A 226 8.58 8.15 -8.66
CA ALA A 226 7.20 8.02 -8.17
C ALA A 226 6.14 8.10 -9.28
N ALA A 227 6.37 8.92 -10.32
CA ALA A 227 5.46 9.07 -11.45
C ALA A 227 5.33 7.80 -12.29
N GLU A 228 6.38 6.98 -12.38
CA GLU A 228 6.47 5.78 -13.22
C GLU A 228 5.95 4.53 -12.51
N LEU A 229 5.99 4.50 -11.16
CA LEU A 229 5.63 3.33 -10.36
C LEU A 229 4.21 2.80 -10.61
N LYS A 230 3.27 3.67 -10.99
CA LYS A 230 1.90 3.22 -11.33
C LYS A 230 1.85 2.45 -12.63
N ALA A 231 2.56 2.92 -13.64
CA ALA A 231 2.60 2.30 -14.96
C ALA A 231 3.32 0.95 -14.88
N GLU A 232 4.49 0.90 -14.24
CA GLU A 232 5.24 -0.34 -13.99
C GLU A 232 4.39 -1.37 -13.23
N LYS A 233 3.76 -0.96 -12.13
CA LYS A 233 2.87 -1.84 -11.39
C LYS A 233 1.79 -2.43 -12.29
N LYS A 234 1.12 -1.61 -13.11
CA LYS A 234 0.06 -2.08 -14.01
C LYS A 234 0.58 -3.06 -15.06
N ALA A 235 1.76 -2.81 -15.63
CA ALA A 235 2.40 -3.66 -16.62
C ALA A 235 2.84 -5.01 -16.02
N GLY A 236 3.34 -5.01 -14.79
CA GLY A 236 3.87 -6.19 -14.12
C GLY A 236 2.83 -7.12 -13.48
N LEU A 237 1.52 -6.79 -13.52
CA LEU A 237 0.46 -7.65 -12.96
C LEU A 237 0.01 -8.72 -13.97
N ALA A 238 -0.15 -9.96 -13.50
CA ALA A 238 -0.56 -11.11 -14.30
C ALA A 238 -2.09 -11.25 -14.42
N VAL A 239 -2.82 -10.99 -13.33
CA VAL A 239 -4.28 -11.17 -13.31
C VAL A 239 -5.03 -9.96 -12.77
N HIS A 240 -4.46 -9.21 -11.83
CA HIS A 240 -5.17 -8.08 -11.21
C HIS A 240 -5.40 -6.94 -12.21
N GLY A 241 -6.67 -6.53 -12.35
CA GLY A 241 -7.07 -5.50 -13.32
C GLY A 241 -7.10 -5.98 -14.78
N ARG A 242 -6.99 -7.29 -15.02
CA ARG A 242 -6.92 -7.92 -16.36
C ARG A 242 -8.09 -8.85 -16.65
N ALA A 243 -9.23 -8.62 -16.04
CA ALA A 243 -10.44 -9.40 -16.31
C ALA A 243 -10.81 -9.34 -17.81
N GLY A 244 -11.07 -10.49 -18.42
CA GLY A 244 -11.34 -10.63 -19.86
C GLY A 244 -10.09 -10.81 -20.73
N GLU A 245 -8.88 -10.59 -20.20
CA GLU A 245 -7.63 -10.84 -20.92
C GLU A 245 -7.17 -12.29 -20.76
N LYS A 246 -6.23 -12.71 -21.62
CA LYS A 246 -5.61 -14.04 -21.52
C LYS A 246 -4.64 -14.12 -20.36
N CYS A 247 -4.73 -15.19 -19.58
CA CYS A 247 -3.76 -15.52 -18.54
C CYS A 247 -2.37 -15.74 -19.18
N PRO A 248 -1.31 -15.08 -18.70
CA PRO A 248 0.03 -15.19 -19.28
C PRO A 248 0.66 -16.59 -19.06
N VAL A 249 0.10 -17.41 -18.15
CA VAL A 249 0.61 -18.75 -17.83
C VAL A 249 -0.05 -19.84 -18.67
N CYS A 250 -1.39 -19.84 -18.80
CA CYS A 250 -2.11 -20.94 -19.45
C CYS A 250 -2.97 -20.52 -20.64
N GLY A 251 -3.08 -19.22 -20.93
CA GLY A 251 -3.89 -18.71 -22.05
C GLY A 251 -5.40 -18.65 -21.81
N ASP A 252 -5.91 -19.19 -20.69
CA ASP A 252 -7.33 -19.09 -20.33
C ASP A 252 -7.72 -17.65 -19.98
N VAL A 253 -9.01 -17.34 -20.00
CA VAL A 253 -9.51 -16.00 -19.73
C VAL A 253 -9.51 -15.70 -18.24
N VAL A 254 -8.83 -14.63 -17.83
CA VAL A 254 -8.87 -14.11 -16.46
C VAL A 254 -10.29 -13.67 -16.12
N ARG A 255 -10.82 -14.15 -15.00
CA ARG A 255 -12.18 -13.84 -14.52
C ARG A 255 -12.14 -12.94 -13.30
N GLU A 256 -13.28 -12.32 -13.04
CA GLU A 256 -13.51 -11.43 -11.91
C GLU A 256 -14.67 -11.92 -11.05
N VAL A 257 -14.53 -11.75 -9.73
CA VAL A 257 -15.65 -11.82 -8.78
C VAL A 257 -15.77 -10.45 -8.13
N SER A 258 -16.95 -9.85 -8.26
CA SER A 258 -17.24 -8.52 -7.73
C SER A 258 -17.86 -8.57 -6.34
N PHE A 259 -17.40 -7.68 -5.45
CA PHE A 259 -17.95 -7.40 -4.13
C PHE A 259 -18.50 -5.97 -4.07
N ALA A 260 -19.07 -5.58 -2.94
CA ALA A 260 -19.69 -4.26 -2.79
C ALA A 260 -18.72 -3.10 -3.08
N ASP A 261 -17.46 -3.22 -2.64
CA ASP A 261 -16.46 -2.14 -2.73
C ASP A 261 -15.11 -2.59 -3.32
N SER A 262 -15.02 -3.82 -3.79
CA SER A 262 -13.80 -4.41 -4.33
C SER A 262 -14.11 -5.54 -5.31
N ALA A 263 -13.13 -5.91 -6.11
CA ALA A 263 -13.18 -7.09 -6.96
C ALA A 263 -11.90 -7.91 -6.74
N LEU A 264 -11.94 -9.19 -7.04
CA LEU A 264 -10.78 -10.05 -7.19
C LEU A 264 -10.71 -10.57 -8.61
N GLN A 265 -9.50 -10.73 -9.11
CA GLN A 265 -9.24 -11.35 -10.41
C GLN A 265 -8.48 -12.65 -10.20
N TYR A 266 -8.78 -13.65 -11.03
CA TYR A 266 -8.18 -14.98 -10.96
C TYR A 266 -8.24 -15.67 -12.31
N CYS A 267 -7.36 -16.67 -12.52
CA CYS A 267 -7.41 -17.57 -13.67
C CYS A 267 -8.09 -18.88 -13.25
N PRO A 268 -9.23 -19.27 -13.87
CA PRO A 268 -9.92 -20.52 -13.53
C PRO A 268 -9.04 -21.75 -13.70
N THR A 269 -8.37 -21.87 -14.82
CA THR A 269 -7.50 -23.03 -15.11
C THR A 269 -6.36 -23.15 -14.11
N CYS A 270 -5.63 -22.04 -13.83
CA CYS A 270 -4.50 -22.09 -12.92
C CYS A 270 -4.90 -22.30 -11.44
N GLN A 271 -6.05 -21.77 -11.01
CA GLN A 271 -6.36 -21.62 -9.58
C GLN A 271 -7.54 -22.48 -9.09
N THR A 272 -8.44 -22.90 -10.01
CA THR A 272 -9.68 -23.59 -9.62
C THR A 272 -9.99 -24.83 -10.47
N GLY A 273 -8.98 -25.34 -11.21
CA GLY A 273 -9.17 -26.51 -12.07
C GLY A 273 -10.23 -26.31 -13.16
N GLY A 274 -10.31 -25.11 -13.72
CA GLY A 274 -11.27 -24.72 -14.76
C GLY A 274 -12.65 -24.33 -14.24
N LYS A 275 -12.94 -24.48 -12.94
CA LYS A 275 -14.26 -24.18 -12.37
C LYS A 275 -14.39 -22.70 -12.03
N PRO A 276 -15.40 -21.99 -12.56
CA PRO A 276 -15.64 -20.60 -12.19
C PRO A 276 -16.06 -20.48 -10.72
N LEU A 277 -15.54 -19.45 -10.05
CA LEU A 277 -15.96 -19.10 -8.69
C LEU A 277 -17.35 -18.45 -8.73
N ALA A 278 -18.15 -18.70 -7.68
CA ALA A 278 -19.48 -18.10 -7.57
C ALA A 278 -19.37 -16.57 -7.38
N ASP A 279 -20.02 -15.83 -8.26
CA ASP A 279 -20.22 -14.39 -8.14
C ASP A 279 -21.61 -14.10 -7.59
N ARG A 280 -21.70 -13.48 -6.42
CA ARG A 280 -22.99 -13.15 -5.78
C ARG A 280 -23.83 -12.13 -6.57
N ARG A 281 -23.22 -11.34 -7.47
CA ARG A 281 -23.97 -10.44 -8.35
C ARG A 281 -24.71 -11.24 -9.43
N LEU A 282 -24.02 -12.18 -10.09
CA LEU A 282 -24.63 -13.04 -11.09
C LEU A 282 -25.72 -13.92 -10.51
N SER A 283 -25.53 -14.47 -9.29
CA SER A 283 -26.54 -15.31 -8.62
C SER A 283 -27.79 -14.55 -8.17
N ARG A 284 -27.76 -13.20 -8.09
CA ARG A 284 -28.95 -12.38 -7.82
C ARG A 284 -29.72 -11.99 -9.09
N LEU A 285 -29.08 -12.06 -10.26
CA LEU A 285 -29.71 -11.79 -11.55
C LEU A 285 -30.37 -13.03 -12.17
N LEU A 286 -30.07 -14.22 -11.61
CA LEU A 286 -30.63 -15.50 -12.05
C LEU A 286 -31.74 -16.03 -11.13
N LYS A 287 -32.20 -15.22 -10.19
CA LYS A 287 -33.42 -15.38 -9.43
C LYS A 287 -34.44 -14.34 -9.88
#